data_70a0bf6e38245761da6155c62c159431
#
_entry.id   70a0bf6e38245761da6155c62c159431
#
_cell.length_a   1.000
_cell.length_b   1.000
_cell.length_c   1.000
_cell.angle_alpha   90.00
_cell.angle_beta   90.00
_cell.angle_gamma   90.00
#
_symmetry.space_group_name_H-M   'P 1'
#
loop_
_entity.id
_entity.type
_entity.pdbx_description
1 polymer ?
#
loop_
_entity_poly.entity_id
_entity_poly.type
_entity_poly.pdbx_seq_one_letter_code
_entity_poly.pdbx_strand_id
1 'polypeptide(L)' 'MTKKSKRDMAYELDIDVSTLYNWRKYKPNLYRIVMLGFKFDELLENSKKNS' A
#
# COMPACT_ATOMS: atom_id res chain seq x y z
N MET A 1 -8.49 9.28 9.00
CA MET A 1 -8.31 8.76 8.21
C MET A 1 -7.48 9.10 7.29
N THR A 2 -6.56 8.64 7.11
CA THR A 2 -5.60 9.06 6.31
C THR A 2 -5.23 8.01 5.34
N LYS A 3 -4.99 8.40 4.13
CA LYS A 3 -4.49 7.51 3.15
C LYS A 3 -3.01 7.42 3.29
N LYS A 4 -2.48 6.25 3.12
CA LYS A 4 -1.03 6.08 3.14
C LYS A 4 -0.45 6.56 1.84
N SER A 5 0.66 7.29 1.93
CA SER A 5 1.39 7.68 0.75
C SER A 5 2.24 6.50 0.27
N LYS A 6 2.80 6.62 -0.92
CA LYS A 6 3.69 5.57 -1.43
C LYS A 6 4.90 5.40 -0.52
N ARG A 7 5.34 6.48 0.07
CA ARG A 7 6.46 6.44 0.99
C ARG A 7 6.12 5.63 2.23
N ASP A 8 4.92 5.83 2.76
CA ASP A 8 4.47 5.08 3.93
C ASP A 8 4.37 3.60 3.61
N MET A 9 3.87 3.29 2.43
CA MET A 9 3.76 1.90 2.00
C MET A 9 5.12 1.24 1.89
N ALA A 10 6.07 1.95 1.30
CA ALA A 10 7.41 1.43 1.16
C ALA A 10 8.03 1.17 2.52
N TYR A 11 7.79 2.06 3.45
CA TYR A 11 8.31 1.91 4.80
C TYR A 11 7.75 0.64 5.45
N GLU A 12 6.46 0.42 5.30
CA GLU A 12 5.84 -0.76 5.88
C GLU A 12 6.33 -2.05 5.25
N LEU A 13 6.66 -2.00 3.96
CA LEU A 13 7.16 -3.17 3.26
C LEU A 13 8.67 -3.32 3.41
N ASP A 14 9.30 -2.37 4.09
CA ASP A 14 10.73 -2.38 4.31
C ASP A 14 11.49 -2.35 2.98
N ILE A 15 11.04 -1.51 2.07
CA ILE A 15 11.68 -1.34 0.78
C ILE A 15 11.83 0.14 0.49
N ASP A 16 12.63 0.45 -0.50
CA ASP A 16 12.76 1.83 -0.94
C ASP A 16 11.53 2.21 -1.78
N VAL A 17 11.14 3.47 -1.72
CA VAL A 17 9.97 3.92 -2.47
C VAL A 17 10.17 3.74 -3.97
N SER A 18 11.41 3.84 -4.44
CA SER A 18 11.69 3.62 -5.86
C SER A 18 11.37 2.19 -6.28
N THR A 19 11.45 1.24 -5.36
CA THR A 19 11.08 -0.14 -5.65
C THR A 19 9.60 -0.24 -5.97
N LEU A 20 8.76 0.50 -5.23
CA LEU A 20 7.34 0.51 -5.52
C LEU A 20 7.06 1.04 -6.91
N TYR A 21 7.73 2.12 -7.28
CA TYR A 21 7.55 2.70 -8.61
C TYR A 21 8.04 1.75 -9.70
N ASN A 22 9.10 1.00 -9.42
CA ASN A 22 9.58 0.00 -10.35
C ASN A 22 8.56 -1.12 -10.54
N TRP A 23 7.93 -1.54 -9.46
CA TRP A 23 6.90 -2.57 -9.56
C TRP A 23 5.73 -2.09 -10.40
N ARG A 24 5.38 -0.84 -10.27
CA ARG A 24 4.29 -0.29 -11.05
C ARG A 24 4.58 -0.38 -12.54
N LYS A 25 5.84 -0.18 -12.91
CA LYS A 25 6.24 -0.18 -14.30
C LYS A 25 6.55 -1.58 -14.83
N TYR A 26 7.28 -2.35 -14.05
CA TYR A 26 7.80 -3.63 -14.53
C TYR A 26 7.08 -4.85 -13.98
N LYS A 27 6.39 -4.71 -12.89
CA LYS A 27 5.66 -5.81 -12.28
C LYS A 27 4.26 -5.34 -11.89
N PRO A 28 3.44 -5.03 -12.91
CA PRO A 28 2.14 -4.43 -12.62
C PRO A 28 1.21 -5.34 -11.82
N ASN A 29 1.29 -6.64 -12.00
CA ASN A 29 0.45 -7.55 -11.24
C ASN A 29 0.82 -7.53 -9.76
N LEU A 30 2.11 -7.51 -9.48
CA LEU A 30 2.57 -7.44 -8.11
C LEU A 30 2.15 -6.11 -7.49
N TYR A 31 2.33 -5.03 -8.22
CA TYR A 31 1.95 -3.72 -7.74
C TYR A 31 0.45 -3.67 -7.41
N ARG A 32 -0.38 -4.24 -8.29
CA ARG A 32 -1.81 -4.27 -8.09
C ARG A 32 -2.18 -5.02 -6.81
N ILE A 33 -1.55 -6.17 -6.60
CA ILE A 33 -1.84 -6.99 -5.43
C ILE A 33 -1.44 -6.24 -4.16
N VAL A 34 -0.30 -5.59 -4.19
CA VAL A 34 0.18 -4.83 -3.04
C VAL A 34 -0.77 -3.67 -2.74
N MET A 35 -1.22 -2.97 -3.77
CA MET A 35 -2.13 -1.86 -3.57
C MET A 35 -3.48 -2.34 -3.03
N LEU A 36 -3.95 -3.47 -3.50
CA LEU A 36 -5.20 -4.04 -2.99
C LEU A 36 -5.07 -4.41 -1.52
N GLY A 37 -3.90 -4.92 -1.14
CA GLY A 37 -3.65 -5.24 0.25
C GLY A 37 -3.71 -4.02 1.14
N PHE A 38 -3.12 -2.93 0.71
CA PHE A 38 -3.17 -1.69 1.47
C PHE A 38 -4.58 -1.12 1.53
N LYS A 39 -5.33 -1.25 0.45
CA LYS A 39 -6.70 -0.79 0.45
C LYS A 39 -7.55 -1.57 1.44
N PHE A 40 -7.36 -2.86 1.48
CA PHE A 40 -8.08 -3.72 2.41
C PHE A 40 -7.72 -3.36 3.84
N ASP A 41 -6.46 -3.12 4.09
CA ASP A 41 -5.97 -2.72 5.39
C ASP A 41 -6.64 -1.42 5.84
N GLU A 42 -6.74 -0.49 4.94
CA GLU A 42 -7.38 0.79 5.20
C GLU A 42 -8.85 0.61 5.57
N LEU A 43 -9.54 -0.27 4.87
CA LEU A 43 -10.93 -0.56 5.16
C LEU A 43 -11.10 -1.19 6.53
N LEU A 44 -10.19 -2.07 6.89
CA LEU A 44 -10.23 -2.69 8.20
C LEU A 44 -10.01 -1.67 9.31
N GLU A 45 -9.10 -0.76 9.10
CA GLU A 45 -8.85 0.28 10.08
C GLU A 45 -10.05 1.17 10.28
N ASN A 46 -10.71 1.54 9.19
CA ASN A 46 -11.90 2.35 9.28
C ASN A 46 -13.00 1.63 10.05
N SER A 47 -13.13 0.35 9.80
CA SER A 47 -14.12 -0.46 10.49
C SER A 47 -13.85 -0.48 11.99
N LYS A 48 -12.61 -0.63 12.36
CA LYS A 48 -12.22 -0.63 13.76
C LYS A 48 -12.51 0.70 14.42
N LYS A 49 -12.26 1.77 13.72
CA LYS A 49 -12.48 3.08 14.27
C LYS A 49 -13.93 3.34 14.56
N ASN A 50 -14.78 2.81 13.73
CA ASN A 50 -16.20 3.04 13.87
C ASN A 50 -16.87 2.15 14.89
N SER A 51 -16.18 1.18 15.37
CA SER A 51 -16.76 0.33 16.42
C SER A 51 -16.18 0.68 17.79
#